data_a1b720bb615b477a75e52e1ff13bd19d
#
_entry.id   a1b720bb615b477a75e52e1ff13bd19d
#
_cell.length_a   1.000
_cell.length_b   1.000
_cell.length_c   1.000
_cell.angle_alpha   90.00
_cell.angle_beta   90.00
_cell.angle_gamma   90.00
#
_symmetry.space_group_name_H-M   'P 1'
#
loop_
_entity.id
_entity.type
_entity.pdbx_description
1 polymer ?
#
loop_
_entity_poly.entity_id
_entity_poly.type
_entity_poly.pdbx_seq_one_letter_code
_entity_poly.pdbx_strand_id
1 'polypeptide(L)'
;MQINRWLLVALLLIAALVGAGGMLVSAAVNRYTSTDAFCTSCHPMTLQASNTYFQQSKHRSNDEGARPSCGDCHIPTTNWFIETYVHVTSGIHDVYVELTNNFSDPKVWEARRTDLRQQAFAEIRAWDSVTCRSCHDASAIKPQSEAGRQSHALLAQGGVTCVDCHTNLVHPPAAGARSEALPTPGSN
;
A
#
# COMPACT_ATOMS: atom_id res chain seq x y z
N MET A 1 -37.33 24.90 -28.13
CA MET A 1 -36.43 25.75 -27.29
C MET A 1 -35.05 25.68 -27.90
N GLN A 2 -34.59 26.72 -28.61
CA GLN A 2 -33.25 26.73 -29.21
C GLN A 2 -32.25 27.10 -28.12
N ILE A 3 -31.41 26.13 -27.74
CA ILE A 3 -30.33 26.41 -26.79
C ILE A 3 -29.31 27.33 -27.50
N ASN A 4 -29.00 28.45 -26.85
CA ASN A 4 -27.98 29.36 -27.35
C ASN A 4 -26.61 28.63 -27.34
N ARG A 5 -26.05 28.42 -28.55
CA ARG A 5 -24.77 27.71 -28.72
C ARG A 5 -23.62 28.29 -27.87
N TRP A 6 -23.61 29.60 -27.66
CA TRP A 6 -22.61 30.25 -26.84
C TRP A 6 -22.78 29.94 -25.35
N LEU A 7 -24.04 29.83 -24.89
CA LEU A 7 -24.34 29.40 -23.52
C LEU A 7 -23.88 27.93 -23.32
N LEU A 8 -24.15 27.05 -24.28
CA LEU A 8 -23.66 25.68 -24.23
C LEU A 8 -22.13 25.59 -24.15
N VAL A 9 -21.42 26.34 -25.00
CA VAL A 9 -19.97 26.38 -24.99
C VAL A 9 -19.46 26.91 -23.65
N ALA A 10 -20.04 28.00 -23.13
CA ALA A 10 -19.65 28.51 -21.80
C ALA A 10 -19.86 27.49 -20.68
N LEU A 11 -20.98 26.78 -20.67
CA LEU A 11 -21.25 25.73 -19.68
C LEU A 11 -20.25 24.56 -19.78
N LEU A 12 -19.90 24.14 -20.99
CA LEU A 12 -18.91 23.09 -21.21
C LEU A 12 -17.52 23.52 -20.76
N LEU A 13 -17.12 24.78 -21.01
CA LEU A 13 -15.85 25.31 -20.55
C LEU A 13 -15.81 25.39 -19.02
N ILE A 14 -16.87 25.85 -18.38
CA ILE A 14 -16.98 25.89 -16.92
C ILE A 14 -16.88 24.47 -16.35
N ALA A 15 -17.64 23.53 -16.90
CA ALA A 15 -17.60 22.14 -16.47
C ALA A 15 -16.19 21.51 -16.63
N ALA A 16 -15.51 21.81 -17.74
CA ALA A 16 -14.13 21.37 -17.95
C ALA A 16 -13.15 21.97 -16.94
N LEU A 17 -13.27 23.27 -16.65
CA LEU A 17 -12.42 23.94 -15.65
C LEU A 17 -12.67 23.41 -14.24
N VAL A 18 -13.93 23.22 -13.86
CA VAL A 18 -14.31 22.64 -12.55
C VAL A 18 -13.80 21.20 -12.45
N GLY A 19 -13.95 20.40 -13.51
CA GLY A 19 -13.45 19.02 -13.55
C GLY A 19 -11.93 18.96 -13.45
N ALA A 20 -11.21 19.76 -14.22
CA ALA A 20 -9.75 19.85 -14.15
C ALA A 20 -9.26 20.33 -12.78
N GLY A 21 -9.91 21.37 -12.21
CA GLY A 21 -9.61 21.86 -10.87
C GLY A 21 -9.83 20.77 -9.81
N GLY A 22 -10.94 20.05 -9.89
CA GLY A 22 -11.24 18.93 -8.99
C GLY A 22 -10.21 17.81 -9.05
N MET A 23 -9.75 17.45 -10.26
CA MET A 23 -8.68 16.45 -10.43
C MET A 23 -7.35 16.91 -9.83
N LEU A 24 -6.97 18.18 -10.03
CA LEU A 24 -5.73 18.72 -9.44
C LEU A 24 -5.78 18.74 -7.91
N VAL A 25 -6.91 19.15 -7.33
CA VAL A 25 -7.11 19.11 -5.87
C VAL A 25 -7.05 17.67 -5.35
N SER A 26 -7.73 16.75 -6.00
CA SER A 26 -7.70 15.33 -5.62
C SER A 26 -6.28 14.75 -5.71
N ALA A 27 -5.55 15.04 -6.77
CA ALA A 27 -4.16 14.59 -6.90
C ALA A 27 -3.24 15.17 -5.81
N ALA A 28 -3.45 16.45 -5.44
CA ALA A 28 -2.69 17.07 -4.35
C ALA A 28 -3.03 16.44 -2.99
N VAL A 29 -4.31 16.14 -2.74
CA VAL A 29 -4.75 15.44 -1.54
C VAL A 29 -4.16 14.04 -1.47
N ASN A 30 -4.28 13.25 -2.54
CA ASN A 30 -3.70 11.90 -2.62
C ASN A 30 -2.20 11.93 -2.31
N ARG A 31 -1.47 12.85 -2.94
CA ARG A 31 -0.02 13.01 -2.71
C ARG A 31 0.30 13.36 -1.25
N TYR A 32 -0.44 14.27 -0.64
CA TYR A 32 -0.24 14.66 0.76
C TYR A 32 -0.56 13.49 1.71
N THR A 33 -1.67 12.80 1.51
CA THR A 33 -2.12 11.69 2.35
C THR A 33 -1.30 10.40 2.18
N SER A 34 -0.44 10.32 1.15
CA SER A 34 0.52 9.23 0.96
C SER A 34 1.85 9.44 1.69
N THR A 35 2.06 10.61 2.32
CA THR A 35 3.35 10.91 2.98
C THR A 35 3.49 10.22 4.33
N ASP A 36 4.72 9.91 4.71
CA ASP A 36 5.04 9.41 6.06
C ASP A 36 4.50 10.33 7.15
N ALA A 37 4.61 11.65 6.96
CA ALA A 37 4.14 12.65 7.92
C ALA A 37 2.63 12.56 8.16
N PHE A 38 1.85 12.33 7.10
CA PHE A 38 0.40 12.14 7.24
C PHE A 38 0.09 10.81 7.93
N CYS A 39 0.67 9.70 7.46
CA CYS A 39 0.41 8.37 8.03
C CYS A 39 0.78 8.31 9.52
N THR A 40 1.89 8.92 9.92
CA THR A 40 2.32 8.95 11.32
C THR A 40 1.63 10.02 12.17
N SER A 41 0.67 10.74 11.64
CA SER A 41 -0.19 11.63 12.45
C SER A 41 -1.16 10.86 13.36
N CYS A 42 -1.45 9.59 13.03
CA CYS A 42 -2.19 8.68 13.90
C CYS A 42 -1.25 7.95 14.87
N HIS A 43 -1.69 7.79 16.12
CA HIS A 43 -0.87 7.23 17.20
C HIS A 43 -0.31 5.83 16.92
N PRO A 44 -1.11 4.83 16.46
CA PRO A 44 -0.59 3.48 16.21
C PRO A 44 0.45 3.44 15.08
N MET A 45 0.33 4.33 14.08
CA MET A 45 1.29 4.42 12.98
C MET A 45 2.63 5.01 13.44
N THR A 46 2.62 5.90 14.43
CA THR A 46 3.86 6.40 15.07
C THR A 46 4.63 5.26 15.72
N LEU A 47 3.95 4.33 16.39
CA LEU A 47 4.59 3.14 16.99
C LEU A 47 5.24 2.24 15.92
N GLN A 48 4.58 2.07 14.78
CA GLN A 48 5.15 1.31 13.66
C GLN A 48 6.37 2.01 13.06
N ALA A 49 6.26 3.32 12.81
CA ALA A 49 7.34 4.10 12.23
C ALA A 49 8.58 4.21 13.12
N SER A 50 8.41 4.26 14.45
CA SER A 50 9.52 4.31 15.43
C SER A 50 10.12 2.95 15.73
N ASN A 51 9.53 1.86 15.27
CA ASN A 51 10.02 0.52 15.54
C ASN A 51 11.40 0.30 14.92
N THR A 52 12.34 -0.24 15.71
CA THR A 52 13.73 -0.49 15.27
C THR A 52 13.80 -1.43 14.07
N TYR A 53 12.93 -2.45 14.00
CA TYR A 53 12.84 -3.36 12.87
C TYR A 53 12.52 -2.61 11.57
N PHE A 54 11.54 -1.69 11.60
CA PHE A 54 11.19 -0.84 10.46
C PHE A 54 12.37 0.06 10.07
N GLN A 55 12.96 0.76 11.04
CA GLN A 55 14.03 1.73 10.78
C GLN A 55 15.31 1.08 10.22
N GLN A 56 15.57 -0.18 10.56
CA GLN A 56 16.73 -0.95 10.09
C GLN A 56 16.44 -1.82 8.87
N SER A 57 15.19 -1.85 8.39
CA SER A 57 14.82 -2.61 7.21
C SER A 57 15.54 -2.08 5.97
N LYS A 58 15.81 -2.95 5.00
CA LYS A 58 16.45 -2.56 3.73
C LYS A 58 15.63 -1.56 2.92
N HIS A 59 14.32 -1.49 3.12
CA HIS A 59 13.47 -0.47 2.50
C HIS A 59 13.54 0.89 3.19
N ARG A 60 14.09 0.95 4.40
CA ARG A 60 14.20 2.20 5.16
C ARG A 60 15.64 2.69 5.28
N SER A 61 16.61 1.76 5.27
CA SER A 61 18.04 2.05 5.40
C SER A 61 18.82 1.12 4.48
N ASN A 62 19.34 1.65 3.38
CA ASN A 62 20.12 0.94 2.38
C ASN A 62 21.22 1.83 1.81
N ASP A 63 22.17 1.21 1.14
CA ASP A 63 23.36 1.89 0.58
C ASP A 63 23.01 2.74 -0.65
N GLU A 64 21.90 2.44 -1.33
CA GLU A 64 21.42 3.14 -2.52
C GLU A 64 20.69 4.45 -2.19
N GLY A 65 20.34 4.67 -0.93
CA GLY A 65 19.60 5.85 -0.48
C GLY A 65 18.12 5.87 -0.89
N ALA A 66 17.59 4.76 -1.46
CA ALA A 66 16.19 4.63 -1.79
C ALA A 66 15.35 4.44 -0.52
N ARG A 67 14.33 5.27 -0.33
CA ARG A 67 13.53 5.28 0.88
C ARG A 67 12.05 5.44 0.56
N PRO A 68 11.36 4.34 0.23
CA PRO A 68 9.92 4.39 -0.01
C PRO A 68 9.16 4.89 1.22
N SER A 69 8.10 5.66 0.98
CA SER A 69 7.15 6.11 2.00
C SER A 69 6.19 4.99 2.38
N CYS A 70 5.38 5.20 3.42
CA CYS A 70 4.29 4.29 3.76
C CYS A 70 3.34 4.10 2.57
N GLY A 71 2.98 5.20 1.89
CA GLY A 71 2.09 5.17 0.73
C GLY A 71 2.63 4.35 -0.44
N ASP A 72 3.95 4.37 -0.70
CA ASP A 72 4.55 3.61 -1.81
C ASP A 72 4.33 2.10 -1.69
N CYS A 73 4.16 1.59 -0.46
CA CYS A 73 3.89 0.17 -0.21
C CYS A 73 2.40 -0.13 -0.03
N HIS A 74 1.62 0.80 0.54
CA HIS A 74 0.25 0.58 0.96
C HIS A 74 -0.81 1.14 0.01
N ILE A 75 -0.45 2.03 -0.92
CA ILE A 75 -1.41 2.66 -1.84
C ILE A 75 -1.03 2.33 -3.28
N PRO A 76 -1.88 1.61 -4.03
CA PRO A 76 -1.63 1.30 -5.44
C PRO A 76 -1.80 2.55 -6.30
N THR A 77 -0.74 2.98 -6.96
CA THR A 77 -0.69 4.18 -7.83
C THR A 77 -0.79 3.84 -9.31
N THR A 78 -1.52 2.78 -9.67
CA THR A 78 -1.65 2.34 -11.07
C THR A 78 -2.38 3.34 -11.96
N ASN A 79 -3.39 3.98 -11.42
CA ASN A 79 -4.10 5.09 -12.05
C ASN A 79 -4.83 5.93 -10.97
N TRP A 80 -5.16 7.15 -11.32
CA TRP A 80 -5.79 8.11 -10.40
C TRP A 80 -7.11 7.61 -9.79
N PHE A 81 -7.93 6.88 -10.53
CA PHE A 81 -9.21 6.38 -10.00
C PHE A 81 -9.00 5.34 -8.91
N ILE A 82 -8.12 4.37 -9.13
CA ILE A 82 -7.80 3.32 -8.15
C ILE A 82 -7.13 3.94 -6.93
N GLU A 83 -6.15 4.82 -7.13
CA GLU A 83 -5.48 5.54 -6.06
C GLU A 83 -6.47 6.32 -5.19
N THR A 84 -7.34 7.13 -5.80
CA THR A 84 -8.36 7.92 -5.09
C THR A 84 -9.38 7.01 -4.39
N TYR A 85 -9.82 5.95 -5.04
CA TYR A 85 -10.74 4.98 -4.46
C TYR A 85 -10.16 4.35 -3.20
N VAL A 86 -8.92 3.87 -3.26
CA VAL A 86 -8.23 3.26 -2.11
C VAL A 86 -8.03 4.28 -0.99
N HIS A 87 -7.59 5.51 -1.30
CA HIS A 87 -7.46 6.55 -0.28
C HIS A 87 -8.78 6.83 0.47
N VAL A 88 -9.88 6.92 -0.27
CA VAL A 88 -11.18 7.20 0.34
C VAL A 88 -11.68 6.02 1.17
N THR A 89 -11.64 4.82 0.62
CA THR A 89 -12.19 3.63 1.31
C THR A 89 -11.33 3.21 2.49
N SER A 90 -10.01 3.14 2.33
CA SER A 90 -9.10 2.81 3.43
C SER A 90 -9.07 3.92 4.48
N GLY A 91 -9.04 5.20 4.05
CA GLY A 91 -9.05 6.33 4.98
C GLY A 91 -10.31 6.38 5.85
N ILE A 92 -11.50 6.12 5.29
CA ILE A 92 -12.74 6.02 6.08
C ILE A 92 -12.67 4.85 7.06
N HIS A 93 -12.21 3.69 6.58
CA HIS A 93 -12.05 2.50 7.42
C HIS A 93 -11.07 2.75 8.58
N ASP A 94 -9.91 3.31 8.28
CA ASP A 94 -8.85 3.56 9.27
C ASP A 94 -9.31 4.56 10.34
N VAL A 95 -9.98 5.65 9.94
CA VAL A 95 -10.58 6.59 10.87
C VAL A 95 -11.63 5.92 11.75
N TYR A 96 -12.51 5.09 11.17
CA TYR A 96 -13.50 4.34 11.92
C TYR A 96 -12.84 3.40 12.94
N VAL A 97 -11.82 2.66 12.52
CA VAL A 97 -11.10 1.71 13.38
C VAL A 97 -10.37 2.45 14.50
N GLU A 98 -9.75 3.59 14.21
CA GLU A 98 -9.07 4.43 15.22
C GLU A 98 -10.07 5.00 16.26
N LEU A 99 -11.25 5.43 15.82
CA LEU A 99 -12.26 5.96 16.71
C LEU A 99 -12.96 4.89 17.57
N THR A 100 -13.00 3.65 17.11
CA THR A 100 -13.70 2.56 17.79
C THR A 100 -12.78 1.66 18.63
N ASN A 101 -11.45 1.82 18.50
CA ASN A 101 -10.47 1.04 19.27
C ASN A 101 -9.53 1.99 20.02
N ASN A 102 -9.20 1.64 21.25
CA ASN A 102 -8.20 2.38 22.01
C ASN A 102 -6.79 1.82 21.73
N PHE A 103 -6.20 2.19 20.59
CA PHE A 103 -4.85 1.75 20.23
C PHE A 103 -3.72 2.40 21.06
N SER A 104 -4.05 3.34 21.94
CA SER A 104 -3.12 3.82 22.96
C SER A 104 -2.83 2.75 24.02
N ASP A 105 -3.70 1.75 24.16
CA ASP A 105 -3.43 0.57 25.01
C ASP A 105 -2.62 -0.46 24.21
N PRO A 106 -1.37 -0.77 24.62
CA PRO A 106 -0.53 -1.75 23.95
C PRO A 106 -1.17 -3.14 23.85
N LYS A 107 -2.05 -3.52 24.76
CA LYS A 107 -2.74 -4.81 24.74
C LYS A 107 -3.77 -4.86 23.62
N VAL A 108 -4.51 -3.78 23.40
CA VAL A 108 -5.46 -3.65 22.29
C VAL A 108 -4.70 -3.70 20.96
N TRP A 109 -3.60 -2.96 20.85
CA TRP A 109 -2.74 -2.98 19.68
C TRP A 109 -2.23 -4.39 19.35
N GLU A 110 -1.60 -5.10 20.31
CA GLU A 110 -1.07 -6.43 20.07
C GLU A 110 -2.16 -7.47 19.74
N ALA A 111 -3.34 -7.36 20.35
CA ALA A 111 -4.46 -8.23 20.03
C ALA A 111 -4.98 -8.05 18.58
N ARG A 112 -4.92 -6.83 18.05
CA ARG A 112 -5.39 -6.51 16.69
C ARG A 112 -4.32 -6.61 15.62
N ARG A 113 -3.06 -6.54 15.98
CA ARG A 113 -1.93 -6.44 15.05
C ARG A 113 -1.86 -7.58 14.05
N THR A 114 -2.17 -8.81 14.47
CA THR A 114 -2.18 -9.97 13.57
C THR A 114 -3.26 -9.85 12.50
N ASP A 115 -4.47 -9.46 12.87
CA ASP A 115 -5.59 -9.30 11.94
C ASP A 115 -5.32 -8.16 10.96
N LEU A 116 -4.85 -7.00 11.44
CA LEU A 116 -4.50 -5.86 10.61
C LEU A 116 -3.40 -6.20 9.61
N ARG A 117 -2.41 -6.98 10.04
CA ARG A 117 -1.34 -7.48 9.16
C ARG A 117 -1.89 -8.40 8.07
N GLN A 118 -2.75 -9.36 8.41
CA GLN A 118 -3.36 -10.28 7.45
C GLN A 118 -4.22 -9.51 6.44
N GLN A 119 -4.96 -8.50 6.89
CA GLN A 119 -5.74 -7.64 6.01
C GLN A 119 -4.83 -6.89 5.02
N ALA A 120 -3.76 -6.25 5.49
CA ALA A 120 -2.81 -5.55 4.62
C ALA A 120 -2.19 -6.50 3.58
N PHE A 121 -1.82 -7.72 3.96
CA PHE A 121 -1.33 -8.70 2.99
C PHE A 121 -2.39 -9.15 2.00
N ALA A 122 -3.64 -9.33 2.43
CA ALA A 122 -4.74 -9.68 1.53
C ALA A 122 -4.98 -8.58 0.49
N GLU A 123 -4.91 -7.32 0.90
CA GLU A 123 -5.05 -6.17 0.00
C GLU A 123 -3.90 -6.11 -1.00
N ILE A 124 -2.64 -6.16 -0.55
CA ILE A 124 -1.47 -6.13 -1.46
C ILE A 124 -1.48 -7.32 -2.42
N ARG A 125 -1.92 -8.50 -1.96
CA ARG A 125 -2.11 -9.68 -2.80
C ARG A 125 -3.20 -9.48 -3.85
N ALA A 126 -4.35 -8.90 -3.47
CA ALA A 126 -5.45 -8.61 -4.37
C ALA A 126 -5.05 -7.65 -5.51
N TRP A 127 -4.05 -6.82 -5.29
CA TRP A 127 -3.46 -5.92 -6.30
C TRP A 127 -2.26 -6.54 -7.04
N ASP A 128 -2.04 -7.83 -6.95
CA ASP A 128 -0.86 -8.53 -7.54
C ASP A 128 0.47 -7.87 -7.12
N SER A 129 0.56 -7.41 -5.89
CA SER A 129 1.75 -6.70 -5.36
C SER A 129 2.21 -5.54 -6.27
N VAL A 130 1.27 -4.82 -6.91
CA VAL A 130 1.58 -3.72 -7.84
C VAL A 130 2.44 -2.63 -7.21
N THR A 131 2.30 -2.40 -5.92
CA THR A 131 3.10 -1.46 -5.15
C THR A 131 4.58 -1.87 -5.07
N CYS A 132 4.87 -3.17 -5.00
CA CYS A 132 6.23 -3.71 -5.09
C CYS A 132 6.77 -3.56 -6.52
N ARG A 133 5.94 -3.88 -7.51
CA ARG A 133 6.29 -3.84 -8.94
C ARG A 133 6.51 -2.42 -9.47
N SER A 134 6.07 -1.39 -8.76
CA SER A 134 6.34 0.01 -9.11
C SER A 134 7.84 0.37 -9.04
N CYS A 135 8.59 -0.33 -8.18
CA CYS A 135 10.05 -0.15 -8.02
C CYS A 135 10.85 -1.38 -8.43
N HIS A 136 10.28 -2.59 -8.29
CA HIS A 136 10.95 -3.86 -8.58
C HIS A 136 10.46 -4.45 -9.90
N ASP A 137 11.33 -4.48 -10.91
CA ASP A 137 11.09 -5.26 -12.12
C ASP A 137 11.38 -6.74 -11.84
N ALA A 138 10.35 -7.57 -11.86
CA ALA A 138 10.47 -9.00 -11.57
C ALA A 138 11.43 -9.71 -12.55
N SER A 139 11.55 -9.25 -13.79
CA SER A 139 12.46 -9.79 -14.79
C SER A 139 13.93 -9.43 -14.55
N ALA A 140 14.16 -8.33 -13.84
CA ALA A 140 15.50 -7.84 -13.50
C ALA A 140 16.05 -8.42 -12.19
N ILE A 141 15.21 -9.04 -11.37
CA ILE A 141 15.61 -9.63 -10.09
C ILE A 141 16.54 -10.81 -10.32
N LYS A 142 17.73 -10.79 -9.70
CA LYS A 142 18.75 -11.84 -9.80
C LYS A 142 19.00 -12.48 -8.43
N PRO A 143 18.19 -13.47 -8.02
CA PRO A 143 18.37 -14.16 -6.75
C PRO A 143 19.75 -14.84 -6.65
N GLN A 144 20.39 -14.70 -5.50
CA GLN A 144 21.75 -15.24 -5.29
C GLN A 144 21.75 -16.76 -5.07
N SER A 145 20.65 -17.33 -4.56
CA SER A 145 20.53 -18.76 -4.29
C SER A 145 19.72 -19.49 -5.35
N GLU A 146 19.95 -20.80 -5.49
CA GLU A 146 19.17 -21.65 -6.39
C GLU A 146 17.69 -21.71 -5.97
N ALA A 147 17.44 -21.86 -4.67
CA ALA A 147 16.06 -21.82 -4.13
C ALA A 147 15.36 -20.48 -4.46
N GLY A 148 16.08 -19.36 -4.36
CA GLY A 148 15.57 -18.05 -4.76
C GLY A 148 15.23 -17.99 -6.24
N ARG A 149 16.07 -18.51 -7.13
CA ARG A 149 15.80 -18.57 -8.58
C ARG A 149 14.55 -19.40 -8.89
N GLN A 150 14.44 -20.57 -8.28
CA GLN A 150 13.27 -21.44 -8.45
C GLN A 150 11.99 -20.78 -7.96
N SER A 151 12.02 -20.13 -6.78
CA SER A 151 10.88 -19.41 -6.22
C SER A 151 10.44 -18.23 -7.10
N HIS A 152 11.40 -17.46 -7.66
CA HIS A 152 11.04 -16.37 -8.56
C HIS A 152 10.54 -16.84 -9.93
N ALA A 153 10.91 -18.04 -10.37
CA ALA A 153 10.32 -18.63 -11.56
C ALA A 153 8.81 -18.90 -11.43
N LEU A 154 8.31 -19.08 -10.21
CA LEU A 154 6.86 -19.22 -9.96
C LEU A 154 6.07 -17.94 -10.26
N LEU A 155 6.67 -16.76 -10.08
CA LEU A 155 6.02 -15.48 -10.44
C LEU A 155 5.67 -15.43 -11.93
N ALA A 156 6.53 -15.97 -12.80
CA ALA A 156 6.30 -16.00 -14.24
C ALA A 156 5.17 -16.97 -14.64
N GLN A 157 4.86 -17.95 -13.80
CA GLN A 157 3.78 -18.91 -14.00
C GLN A 157 2.43 -18.37 -13.52
N GLY A 158 2.43 -17.29 -12.73
CA GLY A 158 1.23 -16.73 -12.11
C GLY A 158 0.78 -17.50 -10.86
N GLY A 159 -0.26 -16.99 -10.20
CA GLY A 159 -0.85 -17.60 -9.01
C GLY A 159 -0.17 -17.30 -7.68
N VAL A 160 1.01 -16.64 -7.70
CA VAL A 160 1.70 -16.14 -6.51
C VAL A 160 2.10 -14.69 -6.69
N THR A 161 2.16 -13.95 -5.60
CA THR A 161 2.55 -12.54 -5.57
C THR A 161 3.80 -12.34 -4.71
N CYS A 162 4.38 -11.14 -4.72
CA CYS A 162 5.59 -10.85 -3.93
C CYS A 162 5.37 -11.11 -2.44
N VAL A 163 4.21 -10.73 -1.90
CA VAL A 163 3.89 -10.84 -0.47
C VAL A 163 3.57 -12.26 -0.02
N ASP A 164 3.40 -13.22 -0.93
CA ASP A 164 3.22 -14.62 -0.56
C ASP A 164 4.52 -15.23 0.01
N CYS A 165 5.66 -14.68 -0.37
CA CYS A 165 6.97 -15.12 0.10
C CYS A 165 7.67 -14.05 0.96
N HIS A 166 7.49 -12.77 0.65
CA HIS A 166 8.16 -11.65 1.30
C HIS A 166 7.28 -11.03 2.40
N THR A 167 7.13 -11.72 3.53
CA THR A 167 6.19 -11.34 4.59
C THR A 167 6.80 -10.47 5.70
N ASN A 168 8.12 -10.43 5.85
CA ASN A 168 8.79 -9.75 6.97
C ASN A 168 9.79 -8.68 6.48
N LEU A 169 9.39 -7.88 5.48
CA LEU A 169 10.30 -6.90 4.85
C LEU A 169 10.57 -5.68 5.73
N VAL A 170 9.50 -5.09 6.29
CA VAL A 170 9.58 -3.78 6.98
C VAL A 170 8.91 -3.77 8.35
N HIS A 171 7.93 -4.64 8.58
CA HIS A 171 7.26 -4.74 9.88
C HIS A 171 7.65 -6.04 10.57
N PRO A 172 7.86 -6.01 11.91
CA PRO A 172 8.21 -7.21 12.65
C PRO A 172 7.07 -8.23 12.54
N PRO A 173 7.40 -9.54 12.52
CA PRO A 173 6.38 -10.57 12.58
C PRO A 173 5.51 -10.40 13.83
N ALA A 174 4.22 -10.76 13.74
CA ALA A 174 3.37 -10.78 14.92
C ALA A 174 3.91 -11.79 15.94
N ALA A 175 3.71 -11.53 17.22
CA ALA A 175 4.14 -12.44 18.28
C ALA A 175 3.49 -13.83 18.05
N GLY A 176 4.29 -14.89 17.93
CA GLY A 176 3.81 -16.24 17.65
C GLY A 176 3.57 -16.58 16.16
N ALA A 177 3.75 -15.63 15.24
CA ALA A 177 3.79 -15.94 13.83
C ALA A 177 5.05 -16.77 13.56
N ARG A 178 4.89 -18.07 13.42
CA ARG A 178 5.90 -18.91 12.75
C ARG A 178 6.08 -18.34 11.35
N SER A 179 7.30 -18.39 10.85
CA SER A 179 7.50 -18.27 9.41
C SER A 179 6.57 -19.28 8.76
N GLU A 180 5.43 -18.82 8.24
CA GLU A 180 4.54 -19.71 7.50
C GLU A 180 5.38 -20.30 6.39
N ALA A 181 5.56 -21.61 6.44
CA ALA A 181 6.20 -22.34 5.37
C ALA A 181 5.42 -22.04 4.10
N LEU A 182 6.17 -21.71 3.04
CA LEU A 182 5.64 -21.55 1.68
C LEU A 182 4.56 -22.58 1.40
N PRO A 183 3.40 -22.19 0.84
CA PRO A 183 2.46 -23.16 0.32
C PRO A 183 3.20 -24.05 -0.68
N THR A 184 3.22 -25.35 -0.42
CA THR A 184 3.81 -26.32 -1.35
C THR A 184 3.01 -26.27 -2.64
N PRO A 185 3.64 -26.08 -3.82
CA PRO A 185 2.94 -26.13 -5.08
C PRO A 185 2.30 -27.51 -5.24
N GLY A 186 0.97 -27.59 -5.34
CA GLY A 186 0.28 -28.81 -5.75
C GLY A 186 -0.59 -29.51 -4.72
N SER A 187 -1.11 -28.87 -3.68
CA SER A 187 -2.18 -29.43 -2.86
C SER A 187 -3.53 -28.79 -3.21
N ASN A 188 -4.11 -29.21 -4.29
CA ASN A 188 -5.54 -29.17 -4.57
C ASN A 188 -6.05 -30.59 -4.65
#